data_55abd30b55ece766f4a8c1eb2ff48ace
#
_entry.id   55abd30b55ece766f4a8c1eb2ff48ace
#
_cell.length_a   1.000
_cell.length_b   1.000
_cell.length_c   1.000
_cell.angle_alpha   90.00
_cell.angle_beta   90.00
_cell.angle_gamma   90.00
#
_symmetry.space_group_name_H-M   'P 1'
#
loop_
_entity.id
_entity.type
_entity.pdbx_description
1 polymer ?
#
loop_
_entity_poly.entity_id
_entity_poly.type
_entity_poly.pdbx_seq_one_letter_code
_entity_poly.pdbx_strand_id
1 'polypeptide(L)'
;MPASPLRFIRQDIQSMHAYAIQASDGMVKLDAMENPFTLPAALQAALGQRLGAVAVNRYPGQRIEDLKQALAQHIDLPPGYALMLGNGSDELIALLAMACDMPGATILAPEPGFVMYAMSARLQGLNFVGVPLAANFALDEAAMQAAIALHQPALVYLAYPNNPTANLWDAQVMRRLIAQVGAYGGLVVVDEAYQPFSSGTWLDEIRRDLSAHSHVFLMRTLSKF
;
A
#
# COMPACT_ATOMS: atom_id res chain seq x y z
N MET A 1 -41.48 10.27 14.76
CA MET A 1 -40.80 9.06 14.25
C MET A 1 -39.49 8.88 15.00
N PRO A 2 -39.10 7.67 15.42
CA PRO A 2 -37.77 7.48 16.00
C PRO A 2 -36.69 7.90 15.01
N ALA A 3 -35.61 8.51 15.53
CA ALA A 3 -34.50 8.94 14.69
C ALA A 3 -33.81 7.70 14.03
N SER A 4 -33.38 7.83 12.77
CA SER A 4 -32.66 6.76 12.12
C SER A 4 -31.43 6.39 12.95
N PRO A 5 -31.15 5.09 13.21
CA PRO A 5 -29.95 4.66 13.91
C PRO A 5 -28.66 5.03 13.17
N LEU A 6 -28.75 5.33 11.86
CA LEU A 6 -27.61 5.68 11.00
C LEU A 6 -27.37 7.20 10.86
N ARG A 7 -28.12 8.04 11.62
CA ARG A 7 -28.09 9.51 11.45
C ARG A 7 -26.67 10.13 11.60
N PHE A 8 -25.78 9.48 12.34
CA PHE A 8 -24.41 9.94 12.56
C PHE A 8 -23.38 9.30 11.63
N ILE A 9 -23.80 8.38 10.76
CA ILE A 9 -22.95 7.82 9.72
C ILE A 9 -23.08 8.69 8.48
N ARG A 10 -21.96 9.12 7.93
CA ARG A 10 -21.91 9.91 6.68
C ARG A 10 -22.70 9.21 5.57
N GLN A 11 -23.47 9.99 4.81
CA GLN A 11 -24.36 9.44 3.78
C GLN A 11 -23.58 8.78 2.64
N ASP A 12 -22.42 9.31 2.26
CA ASP A 12 -21.54 8.71 1.27
C ASP A 12 -20.98 7.36 1.72
N ILE A 13 -20.71 7.20 3.02
CA ILE A 13 -20.30 5.92 3.61
C ILE A 13 -21.44 4.90 3.60
N GLN A 14 -22.66 5.34 3.87
CA GLN A 14 -23.84 4.44 3.85
C GLN A 14 -24.09 3.84 2.45
N SER A 15 -23.65 4.51 1.40
CA SER A 15 -23.77 4.04 0.01
C SER A 15 -22.60 3.18 -0.47
N MET A 16 -21.53 3.04 0.34
CA MET A 16 -20.39 2.22 -0.03
C MET A 16 -20.71 0.73 0.08
N HIS A 17 -20.13 -0.04 -0.81
CA HIS A 17 -20.16 -1.50 -0.75
C HIS A 17 -18.80 -2.03 -0.25
N ALA A 18 -18.86 -3.06 0.60
CA ALA A 18 -17.64 -3.75 1.02
C ALA A 18 -16.96 -4.41 -0.19
N TYR A 19 -15.64 -4.45 -0.17
CA TYR A 19 -14.89 -5.28 -1.11
C TYR A 19 -15.30 -6.74 -0.90
N ALA A 20 -15.84 -7.36 -1.96
CA ALA A 20 -16.28 -8.76 -1.91
C ALA A 20 -15.39 -9.61 -2.81
N ILE A 21 -14.81 -10.65 -2.20
CA ILE A 21 -14.10 -11.69 -2.94
C ILE A 21 -15.15 -12.62 -3.55
N GLN A 22 -15.04 -12.90 -4.86
CA GLN A 22 -15.96 -13.80 -5.54
C GLN A 22 -15.80 -15.24 -5.05
N ALA A 23 -16.92 -15.96 -4.89
CA ALA A 23 -16.89 -17.38 -4.62
C ALA A 23 -16.25 -18.13 -5.80
N SER A 24 -15.27 -18.97 -5.52
CA SER A 24 -14.48 -19.67 -6.54
C SER A 24 -14.43 -21.20 -6.32
N ASP A 25 -15.37 -21.74 -5.59
CA ASP A 25 -15.44 -23.18 -5.32
C ASP A 25 -15.51 -23.99 -6.62
N GLY A 26 -14.57 -24.92 -6.80
CA GLY A 26 -14.45 -25.72 -8.00
C GLY A 26 -13.85 -25.01 -9.23
N MET A 27 -13.39 -23.76 -9.10
CA MET A 27 -12.74 -22.99 -10.16
C MET A 27 -11.24 -22.83 -9.90
N VAL A 28 -10.48 -22.52 -10.97
CA VAL A 28 -9.10 -22.03 -10.81
C VAL A 28 -9.17 -20.55 -10.41
N LYS A 29 -8.78 -20.26 -9.15
CA LYS A 29 -8.85 -18.93 -8.59
C LYS A 29 -7.69 -18.06 -9.05
N LEU A 30 -7.96 -17.03 -9.87
CA LEU A 30 -6.98 -16.12 -10.44
C LEU A 30 -7.35 -14.64 -10.23
N ASP A 31 -8.38 -14.35 -9.45
CA ASP A 31 -8.98 -13.03 -9.29
C ASP A 31 -8.38 -12.20 -8.14
N ALA A 32 -7.88 -12.83 -7.08
CA ALA A 32 -7.41 -12.16 -5.87
C ALA A 32 -5.89 -12.24 -5.67
N MET A 33 -5.16 -12.79 -6.65
CA MET A 33 -3.70 -12.93 -6.60
C MET A 33 -3.21 -13.61 -5.31
N GLU A 34 -3.94 -14.63 -4.86
CA GLU A 34 -3.55 -15.46 -3.72
C GLU A 34 -2.47 -16.47 -4.12
N ASN A 35 -1.59 -16.80 -3.19
CA ASN A 35 -0.60 -17.86 -3.40
C ASN A 35 -1.31 -19.22 -3.48
N PRO A 36 -1.21 -19.97 -4.60
CA PRO A 36 -1.87 -21.26 -4.75
C PRO A 36 -1.16 -22.41 -4.00
N PHE A 37 0.05 -22.17 -3.49
CA PHE A 37 0.86 -23.18 -2.83
C PHE A 37 0.61 -23.18 -1.33
N THR A 38 0.50 -24.38 -0.74
CA THR A 38 0.41 -24.56 0.70
C THR A 38 1.81 -24.76 1.30
N LEU A 39 1.95 -24.39 2.57
CA LEU A 39 3.20 -24.68 3.30
C LEU A 39 3.48 -26.18 3.36
N PRO A 40 4.75 -26.63 3.23
CA PRO A 40 5.13 -28.01 3.47
C PRO A 40 4.68 -28.50 4.86
N ALA A 41 4.28 -29.76 4.97
CA ALA A 41 3.69 -30.30 6.20
C ALA A 41 4.57 -30.11 7.45
N ALA A 42 5.90 -30.28 7.31
CA ALA A 42 6.83 -30.05 8.42
C ALA A 42 6.82 -28.58 8.90
N LEU A 43 6.71 -27.64 7.96
CA LEU A 43 6.65 -26.21 8.29
C LEU A 43 5.28 -25.84 8.91
N GLN A 44 4.18 -26.45 8.43
CA GLN A 44 2.86 -26.28 9.04
C GLN A 44 2.86 -26.75 10.50
N ALA A 45 3.44 -27.93 10.78
CA ALA A 45 3.55 -28.46 12.12
C ALA A 45 4.38 -27.55 13.04
N ALA A 46 5.54 -27.08 12.56
CA ALA A 46 6.41 -26.18 13.32
C ALA A 46 5.73 -24.84 13.61
N LEU A 47 5.01 -24.28 12.63
CA LEU A 47 4.23 -23.06 12.80
C LEU A 47 3.10 -23.25 13.82
N GLY A 48 2.37 -24.36 13.74
CA GLY A 48 1.30 -24.70 14.68
C GLY A 48 1.81 -24.79 16.14
N GLN A 49 2.96 -25.43 16.35
CA GLN A 49 3.58 -25.49 17.69
C GLN A 49 3.97 -24.10 18.22
N ARG A 50 4.57 -23.27 17.36
CA ARG A 50 4.96 -21.91 17.76
C ARG A 50 3.74 -21.03 18.05
N LEU A 51 2.70 -21.09 17.23
CA LEU A 51 1.46 -20.35 17.44
C LEU A 51 0.74 -20.79 18.71
N GLY A 52 0.68 -22.10 18.98
CA GLY A 52 0.10 -22.64 20.22
C GLY A 52 0.81 -22.20 21.49
N ALA A 53 2.09 -21.87 21.40
CA ALA A 53 2.87 -21.33 22.52
C ALA A 53 2.75 -19.82 22.74
N VAL A 54 2.04 -19.12 21.85
CA VAL A 54 1.87 -17.66 21.96
C VAL A 54 0.87 -17.32 23.07
N ALA A 55 1.26 -16.46 23.99
CA ALA A 55 0.37 -15.92 25.01
C ALA A 55 -0.59 -14.87 24.40
N VAL A 56 -1.63 -15.35 23.70
CA VAL A 56 -2.60 -14.51 22.97
C VAL A 56 -3.39 -13.54 23.87
N ASN A 57 -3.38 -13.77 25.19
CA ASN A 57 -4.00 -12.92 26.21
C ASN A 57 -3.05 -11.82 26.72
N ARG A 58 -1.91 -11.63 26.12
CA ARG A 58 -0.90 -10.61 26.48
C ARG A 58 -0.60 -9.71 25.32
N TYR A 59 -0.21 -8.48 25.59
CA TYR A 59 0.38 -7.60 24.58
C TYR A 59 1.68 -8.22 24.04
N PRO A 60 2.00 -8.05 22.76
CA PRO A 60 3.13 -8.71 22.10
C PRO A 60 4.51 -8.27 22.65
N GLY A 61 4.62 -7.08 23.27
CA GLY A 61 5.83 -6.61 23.93
C GLY A 61 7.06 -6.62 23.01
N GLN A 62 8.17 -7.17 23.51
CA GLN A 62 9.45 -7.26 22.79
C GLN A 62 9.37 -8.02 21.47
N ARG A 63 8.40 -8.91 21.31
CA ARG A 63 8.27 -9.73 20.09
C ARG A 63 8.03 -8.91 18.81
N ILE A 64 7.46 -7.70 18.95
CA ILE A 64 7.32 -6.79 17.80
C ILE A 64 8.69 -6.31 17.34
N GLU A 65 9.55 -5.94 18.27
CA GLU A 65 10.90 -5.48 17.95
C GLU A 65 11.77 -6.62 17.37
N ASP A 66 11.65 -7.83 17.91
CA ASP A 66 12.30 -9.02 17.37
C ASP A 66 11.87 -9.29 15.90
N LEU A 67 10.57 -9.12 15.61
CA LEU A 67 10.04 -9.25 14.25
C LEU A 67 10.57 -8.15 13.33
N LYS A 68 10.55 -6.89 13.78
CA LYS A 68 11.10 -5.77 13.00
C LYS A 68 12.58 -5.97 12.71
N GLN A 69 13.35 -6.44 13.70
CA GLN A 69 14.77 -6.73 13.52
C GLN A 69 15.00 -7.83 12.48
N ALA A 70 14.21 -8.93 12.55
CA ALA A 70 14.31 -10.01 11.58
C ALA A 70 13.94 -9.55 10.16
N LEU A 71 12.89 -8.75 10.02
CA LEU A 71 12.49 -8.17 8.73
C LEU A 71 13.55 -7.20 8.20
N ALA A 72 14.07 -6.30 9.06
CA ALA A 72 15.12 -5.36 8.70
C ALA A 72 16.38 -6.06 8.18
N GLN A 73 16.81 -7.13 8.85
CA GLN A 73 17.90 -7.97 8.38
C GLN A 73 17.61 -8.66 7.05
N HIS A 74 16.38 -9.20 6.91
CA HIS A 74 15.98 -9.91 5.69
C HIS A 74 16.00 -9.02 4.45
N ILE A 75 15.58 -7.76 4.59
CA ILE A 75 15.53 -6.81 3.47
C ILE A 75 16.78 -5.95 3.36
N ASP A 76 17.77 -6.10 4.25
CA ASP A 76 18.94 -5.23 4.36
C ASP A 76 18.51 -3.75 4.42
N LEU A 77 17.75 -3.42 5.48
CA LEU A 77 17.13 -2.09 5.67
C LEU A 77 18.20 -1.00 5.72
N PRO A 78 18.13 0.04 4.88
CA PRO A 78 19.10 1.12 4.89
C PRO A 78 19.19 1.86 6.24
N PRO A 79 20.36 2.38 6.63
CA PRO A 79 20.51 3.20 7.82
C PRO A 79 19.58 4.42 7.81
N GLY A 80 18.98 4.73 8.95
CA GLY A 80 18.07 5.87 9.08
C GLY A 80 16.60 5.57 8.71
N TYR A 81 16.32 4.39 8.14
CA TYR A 81 14.96 3.92 7.92
C TYR A 81 14.47 3.06 9.09
N ALA A 82 13.16 3.05 9.29
CA ALA A 82 12.50 2.24 10.31
C ALA A 82 11.34 1.44 9.68
N LEU A 83 10.91 0.38 10.37
CA LEU A 83 9.78 -0.44 9.95
C LEU A 83 8.53 -0.08 10.75
N MET A 84 7.42 0.14 10.03
CA MET A 84 6.08 0.16 10.57
C MET A 84 5.37 -1.13 10.15
N LEU A 85 4.71 -1.80 11.08
CA LEU A 85 3.97 -3.03 10.83
C LEU A 85 2.47 -2.76 10.90
N GLY A 86 1.71 -3.47 10.06
CA GLY A 86 0.24 -3.44 10.06
C GLY A 86 -0.34 -4.81 9.70
N ASN A 87 -1.64 -4.98 9.89
CA ASN A 87 -2.37 -6.17 9.46
C ASN A 87 -2.62 -6.11 7.94
N GLY A 88 -1.56 -6.36 7.18
CA GLY A 88 -1.52 -6.18 5.74
C GLY A 88 -1.32 -4.72 5.32
N SER A 89 -1.16 -4.51 3.99
CA SER A 89 -1.01 -3.18 3.40
C SER A 89 -2.23 -2.29 3.58
N ASP A 90 -3.43 -2.87 3.65
CA ASP A 90 -4.67 -2.10 3.77
C ASP A 90 -4.75 -1.28 5.06
N GLU A 91 -4.28 -1.85 6.19
CA GLU A 91 -4.18 -1.09 7.44
C GLU A 91 -3.17 0.05 7.31
N LEU A 92 -2.02 -0.18 6.68
CA LEU A 92 -1.01 0.85 6.46
C LEU A 92 -1.53 1.99 5.55
N ILE A 93 -2.26 1.65 4.49
CA ILE A 93 -2.92 2.62 3.61
C ILE A 93 -3.92 3.47 4.41
N ALA A 94 -4.74 2.83 5.25
CA ALA A 94 -5.70 3.54 6.09
C ALA A 94 -5.01 4.46 7.12
N LEU A 95 -3.94 3.99 7.78
CA LEU A 95 -3.16 4.77 8.73
C LEU A 95 -2.48 5.98 8.07
N LEU A 96 -1.95 5.83 6.86
CA LEU A 96 -1.37 6.94 6.11
C LEU A 96 -2.43 7.96 5.69
N ALA A 97 -3.60 7.50 5.25
CA ALA A 97 -4.73 8.40 4.95
C ALA A 97 -5.14 9.19 6.20
N MET A 98 -5.26 8.53 7.36
CA MET A 98 -5.56 9.19 8.65
C MET A 98 -4.48 10.20 9.05
N ALA A 99 -3.21 9.86 8.86
CA ALA A 99 -2.08 10.75 9.18
C ALA A 99 -2.05 12.01 8.29
N CYS A 100 -2.56 11.92 7.08
CA CYS A 100 -2.65 13.02 6.12
C CYS A 100 -4.01 13.75 6.14
N ASP A 101 -4.89 13.45 7.10
CA ASP A 101 -6.24 14.02 7.19
C ASP A 101 -6.18 15.49 7.66
N MET A 102 -5.93 16.36 6.71
CA MET A 102 -5.98 17.81 6.86
C MET A 102 -7.11 18.37 5.98
N PRO A 103 -7.73 19.52 6.35
CA PRO A 103 -8.77 20.13 5.54
C PRO A 103 -8.34 20.35 4.09
N GLY A 104 -9.06 19.73 3.14
CA GLY A 104 -8.77 19.84 1.70
C GLY A 104 -7.64 18.96 1.20
N ALA A 105 -7.02 18.14 2.06
CA ALA A 105 -5.95 17.24 1.63
C ALA A 105 -6.40 16.28 0.53
N THR A 106 -5.47 15.97 -0.37
CA THR A 106 -5.70 15.13 -1.54
C THR A 106 -4.77 13.93 -1.51
N ILE A 107 -5.29 12.77 -1.85
CA ILE A 107 -4.54 11.57 -2.21
C ILE A 107 -4.60 11.40 -3.72
N LEU A 108 -3.47 11.12 -4.36
CA LEU A 108 -3.37 10.92 -5.80
C LEU A 108 -2.79 9.55 -6.12
N ALA A 109 -3.35 8.89 -7.13
CA ALA A 109 -2.80 7.64 -7.66
C ALA A 109 -3.09 7.50 -9.17
N PRO A 110 -2.28 6.76 -9.93
CA PRO A 110 -2.62 6.33 -11.29
C PRO A 110 -3.83 5.37 -11.31
N GLU A 111 -4.65 5.45 -12.38
CA GLU A 111 -5.78 4.56 -12.62
C GLU A 111 -5.71 3.90 -14.02
N PRO A 112 -6.03 2.59 -14.15
CA PRO A 112 -6.45 1.68 -13.08
C PRO A 112 -5.34 1.35 -12.08
N GLY A 113 -5.70 1.35 -10.80
CA GLY A 113 -4.81 1.09 -9.67
C GLY A 113 -5.50 0.31 -8.55
N PHE A 114 -4.82 0.11 -7.43
CA PHE A 114 -5.39 -0.61 -6.31
C PHE A 114 -6.53 0.18 -5.64
N VAL A 115 -7.71 -0.43 -5.56
CA VAL A 115 -8.96 0.22 -5.13
C VAL A 115 -8.90 0.82 -3.72
N MET A 116 -8.02 0.28 -2.84
CA MET A 116 -7.92 0.73 -1.45
C MET A 116 -7.37 2.16 -1.31
N TYR A 117 -6.64 2.68 -2.28
CA TYR A 117 -6.18 4.07 -2.24
C TYR A 117 -7.35 5.05 -2.27
N ALA A 118 -8.25 4.89 -3.24
CA ALA A 118 -9.47 5.70 -3.36
C ALA A 118 -10.45 5.44 -2.20
N MET A 119 -10.59 4.18 -1.80
CA MET A 119 -11.50 3.79 -0.71
C MET A 119 -11.06 4.41 0.62
N SER A 120 -9.78 4.33 0.96
CA SER A 120 -9.24 4.90 2.20
C SER A 120 -9.33 6.43 2.21
N ALA A 121 -9.08 7.10 1.08
CA ALA A 121 -9.30 8.53 0.95
C ALA A 121 -10.75 8.91 1.26
N ARG A 122 -11.73 8.23 0.66
CA ARG A 122 -13.17 8.45 0.91
C ARG A 122 -13.55 8.22 2.35
N LEU A 123 -13.07 7.13 2.96
CA LEU A 123 -13.37 6.81 4.36
C LEU A 123 -12.91 7.91 5.31
N GLN A 124 -11.77 8.53 5.04
CA GLN A 124 -11.26 9.67 5.82
C GLN A 124 -11.88 11.03 5.42
N GLY A 125 -12.64 11.09 4.32
CA GLY A 125 -13.19 12.36 3.81
C GLY A 125 -12.19 13.20 3.04
N LEU A 126 -11.07 12.60 2.61
CA LEU A 126 -10.06 13.22 1.78
C LEU A 126 -10.48 13.24 0.31
N ASN A 127 -9.95 14.20 -0.43
CA ASN A 127 -10.07 14.20 -1.89
C ASN A 127 -9.23 13.07 -2.49
N PHE A 128 -9.76 12.41 -3.51
CA PHE A 128 -9.00 11.46 -4.31
C PHE A 128 -8.93 11.92 -5.76
N VAL A 129 -7.72 11.93 -6.31
CA VAL A 129 -7.44 12.25 -7.72
C VAL A 129 -6.84 11.04 -8.40
N GLY A 130 -7.62 10.39 -9.25
CA GLY A 130 -7.14 9.32 -10.15
C GLY A 130 -6.61 9.90 -11.45
N VAL A 131 -5.38 9.56 -11.83
CA VAL A 131 -4.78 9.98 -13.11
C VAL A 131 -4.77 8.79 -14.06
N PRO A 132 -5.46 8.85 -15.21
CA PRO A 132 -5.48 7.74 -16.14
C PRO A 132 -4.08 7.35 -16.63
N LEU A 133 -3.82 6.03 -16.68
CA LEU A 133 -2.65 5.49 -17.36
C LEU A 133 -2.77 5.66 -18.88
N ALA A 134 -1.63 5.69 -19.57
CA ALA A 134 -1.60 5.64 -21.03
C ALA A 134 -2.20 4.32 -21.58
N ALA A 135 -2.51 4.28 -22.87
CA ALA A 135 -3.15 3.12 -23.50
C ALA A 135 -2.35 1.80 -23.38
N ASN A 136 -1.05 1.87 -23.19
CA ASN A 136 -0.14 0.76 -22.93
C ASN A 136 0.09 0.50 -21.42
N PHE A 137 -0.70 1.09 -20.56
CA PHE A 137 -0.60 1.05 -19.09
C PHE A 137 0.70 1.67 -18.51
N ALA A 138 1.48 2.42 -19.29
CA ALA A 138 2.54 3.24 -18.76
C ALA A 138 1.98 4.44 -17.99
N LEU A 139 2.79 5.03 -17.12
CA LEU A 139 2.44 6.33 -16.53
C LEU A 139 2.37 7.38 -17.64
N ASP A 140 1.28 8.13 -17.67
CA ASP A 140 1.23 9.40 -18.42
C ASP A 140 1.97 10.45 -17.59
N GLU A 141 3.24 10.62 -17.86
CA GLU A 141 4.11 11.51 -17.09
C GLU A 141 3.58 12.96 -17.10
N ALA A 142 3.15 13.45 -18.26
CA ALA A 142 2.66 14.82 -18.37
C ALA A 142 1.37 15.03 -17.55
N ALA A 143 0.43 14.09 -17.63
CA ALA A 143 -0.79 14.13 -16.84
C ALA A 143 -0.51 14.02 -15.34
N MET A 144 0.39 13.12 -14.93
CA MET A 144 0.80 12.98 -13.53
C MET A 144 1.44 14.26 -12.99
N GLN A 145 2.40 14.83 -13.72
CA GLN A 145 3.06 16.09 -13.34
C GLN A 145 2.07 17.24 -13.22
N ALA A 146 1.14 17.38 -14.16
CA ALA A 146 0.11 18.40 -14.14
C ALA A 146 -0.83 18.23 -12.93
N ALA A 147 -1.28 17.01 -12.64
CA ALA A 147 -2.13 16.70 -11.50
C ALA A 147 -1.42 16.97 -10.16
N ILE A 148 -0.15 16.58 -10.04
CA ILE A 148 0.67 16.86 -8.85
C ILE A 148 0.85 18.37 -8.65
N ALA A 149 1.14 19.12 -9.71
CA ALA A 149 1.30 20.57 -9.64
C ALA A 149 -0.01 21.29 -9.25
N LEU A 150 -1.14 20.81 -9.79
CA LEU A 150 -2.46 21.43 -9.55
C LEU A 150 -2.97 21.16 -8.14
N HIS A 151 -2.88 19.91 -7.69
CA HIS A 151 -3.53 19.46 -6.46
C HIS A 151 -2.60 19.44 -5.24
N GLN A 152 -1.27 19.47 -5.45
CA GLN A 152 -0.26 19.32 -4.39
C GLN A 152 -0.66 18.23 -3.37
N PRO A 153 -0.87 16.97 -3.81
CA PRO A 153 -1.40 15.93 -2.96
C PRO A 153 -0.52 15.70 -1.73
N ALA A 154 -1.15 15.52 -0.57
CA ALA A 154 -0.46 15.16 0.66
C ALA A 154 0.21 13.78 0.53
N LEU A 155 -0.39 12.89 -0.28
CA LEU A 155 0.07 11.52 -0.46
C LEU A 155 -0.14 11.07 -1.90
N VAL A 156 0.91 10.50 -2.52
CA VAL A 156 0.87 9.90 -3.85
C VAL A 156 1.20 8.41 -3.74
N TYR A 157 0.36 7.55 -4.30
CA TYR A 157 0.64 6.12 -4.42
C TYR A 157 1.18 5.77 -5.79
N LEU A 158 2.27 4.99 -5.81
CA LEU A 158 2.89 4.45 -7.01
C LEU A 158 3.13 2.95 -6.79
N ALA A 159 2.22 2.09 -7.29
CA ALA A 159 2.37 0.64 -7.18
C ALA A 159 3.45 0.12 -8.16
N TYR A 160 4.38 -0.70 -7.66
CA TYR A 160 5.54 -1.14 -8.42
C TYR A 160 5.93 -2.59 -8.08
N PRO A 161 5.43 -3.60 -8.80
CA PRO A 161 4.55 -3.58 -10.00
C PRO A 161 3.15 -3.01 -9.74
N ASN A 162 2.54 -2.43 -10.78
CA ASN A 162 1.17 -1.92 -10.66
C ASN A 162 0.14 -3.05 -10.58
N ASN A 163 -0.88 -2.86 -9.77
CA ASN A 163 -2.08 -3.68 -9.73
C ASN A 163 -3.27 -2.86 -10.27
N PRO A 164 -4.01 -3.31 -11.32
CA PRO A 164 -4.06 -4.67 -11.85
C PRO A 164 -3.22 -4.94 -13.10
N THR A 165 -2.45 -4.00 -13.61
CA THR A 165 -1.84 -4.08 -14.94
C THR A 165 -0.54 -4.92 -14.98
N ALA A 166 0.00 -5.28 -13.81
CA ALA A 166 1.16 -6.15 -13.57
C ALA A 166 2.46 -5.71 -14.28
N ASN A 167 2.57 -4.46 -14.70
CA ASN A 167 3.76 -3.91 -15.32
C ASN A 167 4.61 -3.08 -14.34
N LEU A 168 5.87 -2.96 -14.63
CA LEU A 168 6.78 -2.00 -14.00
C LEU A 168 6.77 -0.72 -14.85
N TRP A 169 6.69 0.42 -14.17
CA TRP A 169 6.79 1.71 -14.82
C TRP A 169 8.26 2.13 -15.01
N ASP A 170 8.48 3.08 -15.92
CA ASP A 170 9.81 3.63 -16.13
C ASP A 170 10.35 4.28 -14.86
N ALA A 171 11.51 3.81 -14.40
CA ALA A 171 12.11 4.29 -13.16
C ALA A 171 12.53 5.76 -13.23
N GLN A 172 12.85 6.29 -14.42
CA GLN A 172 13.18 7.72 -14.56
C GLN A 172 11.94 8.60 -14.42
N VAL A 173 10.81 8.16 -14.97
CA VAL A 173 9.51 8.84 -14.76
C VAL A 173 9.17 8.85 -13.28
N MET A 174 9.24 7.71 -12.61
CA MET A 174 8.95 7.62 -11.17
C MET A 174 9.86 8.54 -10.35
N ARG A 175 11.19 8.57 -10.62
CA ARG A 175 12.12 9.48 -9.92
C ARG A 175 11.71 10.95 -10.07
N ARG A 176 11.31 11.38 -11.28
CA ARG A 176 10.87 12.76 -11.51
C ARG A 176 9.60 13.10 -10.74
N LEU A 177 8.61 12.19 -10.72
CA LEU A 177 7.38 12.37 -9.97
C LEU A 177 7.64 12.40 -8.46
N ILE A 178 8.46 11.49 -7.94
CA ILE A 178 8.86 11.45 -6.53
C ILE A 178 9.55 12.77 -6.14
N ALA A 179 10.51 13.23 -6.94
CA ALA A 179 11.20 14.50 -6.69
C ALA A 179 10.24 15.70 -6.69
N GLN A 180 9.28 15.71 -7.61
CA GLN A 180 8.27 16.77 -7.68
C GLN A 180 7.41 16.80 -6.42
N VAL A 181 6.97 15.64 -5.92
CA VAL A 181 6.19 15.54 -4.69
C VAL A 181 6.99 15.99 -3.47
N GLY A 182 8.26 15.59 -3.38
CA GLY A 182 9.15 16.00 -2.30
C GLY A 182 9.44 17.52 -2.28
N ALA A 183 9.41 18.17 -3.43
CA ALA A 183 9.73 19.60 -3.54
C ALA A 183 8.76 20.52 -2.76
N TYR A 184 7.51 20.09 -2.53
CA TYR A 184 6.54 20.83 -1.70
C TYR A 184 6.23 20.15 -0.36
N GLY A 185 6.95 19.07 -0.01
CA GLY A 185 6.78 18.34 1.26
C GLY A 185 5.67 17.31 1.25
N GLY A 186 5.18 16.88 0.10
CA GLY A 186 4.25 15.76 -0.04
C GLY A 186 4.95 14.41 0.21
N LEU A 187 4.17 13.37 0.49
CA LEU A 187 4.65 12.02 0.74
C LEU A 187 4.37 11.11 -0.46
N VAL A 188 5.24 10.13 -0.68
CA VAL A 188 5.05 9.09 -1.70
C VAL A 188 5.07 7.72 -1.06
N VAL A 189 4.12 6.88 -1.43
CA VAL A 189 4.16 5.44 -1.15
C VAL A 189 4.50 4.71 -2.44
N VAL A 190 5.65 4.04 -2.46
CA VAL A 190 5.93 3.03 -3.49
C VAL A 190 5.43 1.70 -2.96
N ASP A 191 4.33 1.22 -3.55
CA ASP A 191 3.67 -0.02 -3.13
C ASP A 191 4.28 -1.21 -3.87
N GLU A 192 5.06 -1.98 -3.15
CA GLU A 192 5.74 -3.20 -3.61
C GLU A 192 5.03 -4.48 -3.12
N ALA A 193 3.71 -4.49 -3.00
CA ALA A 193 2.96 -5.69 -2.60
C ALA A 193 3.26 -6.91 -3.49
N TYR A 194 3.62 -6.68 -4.74
CA TYR A 194 3.94 -7.72 -5.72
C TYR A 194 5.42 -7.77 -6.11
N GLN A 195 6.30 -7.14 -5.36
CA GLN A 195 7.74 -7.09 -5.66
C GLN A 195 8.37 -8.48 -5.84
N PRO A 196 8.02 -9.54 -5.07
CA PRO A 196 8.65 -10.85 -5.26
C PRO A 196 8.40 -11.48 -6.64
N PHE A 197 7.43 -10.98 -7.39
CA PHE A 197 7.12 -11.42 -8.76
C PHE A 197 7.74 -10.52 -9.84
N SER A 198 8.55 -9.54 -9.44
CA SER A 198 9.19 -8.59 -10.35
C SER A 198 10.70 -8.78 -10.42
N SER A 199 11.31 -8.24 -11.46
CA SER A 199 12.78 -8.26 -11.66
C SER A 199 13.51 -7.14 -10.91
N GLY A 200 12.79 -6.23 -10.24
CA GLY A 200 13.38 -5.07 -9.59
C GLY A 200 12.67 -4.69 -8.28
N THR A 201 13.30 -3.81 -7.53
CA THR A 201 12.76 -3.20 -6.32
C THR A 201 13.13 -1.74 -6.26
N TRP A 202 12.21 -0.90 -5.76
CA TRP A 202 12.51 0.50 -5.49
C TRP A 202 13.46 0.70 -4.30
N LEU A 203 13.64 -0.33 -3.48
CA LEU A 203 14.61 -0.32 -2.38
C LEU A 203 16.03 -0.05 -2.87
N ASP A 204 16.39 -0.52 -4.08
CA ASP A 204 17.69 -0.25 -4.66
C ASP A 204 17.87 1.22 -5.06
N GLU A 205 16.80 1.89 -5.47
CA GLU A 205 16.80 3.34 -5.71
C GLU A 205 16.98 4.13 -4.42
N ILE A 206 16.26 3.73 -3.36
CA ILE A 206 16.39 4.31 -2.02
C ILE A 206 17.84 4.18 -1.52
N ARG A 207 18.47 3.01 -1.68
CA ARG A 207 19.85 2.78 -1.25
C ARG A 207 20.86 3.65 -1.99
N ARG A 208 20.60 3.98 -3.25
CA ARG A 208 21.48 4.84 -4.05
C ARG A 208 21.50 6.29 -3.57
N ASP A 209 20.37 6.79 -3.11
CA ASP A 209 20.24 8.16 -2.61
C ASP A 209 19.15 8.24 -1.53
N LEU A 210 19.57 8.03 -0.28
CA LEU A 210 18.67 8.10 0.89
C LEU A 210 18.05 9.48 1.05
N SER A 211 18.80 10.54 0.72
CA SER A 211 18.35 11.91 0.92
C SER A 211 17.22 12.29 -0.03
N ALA A 212 17.28 11.85 -1.27
CA ALA A 212 16.23 12.06 -2.27
C ALA A 212 14.95 11.28 -1.96
N HIS A 213 14.97 10.32 -1.03
CA HIS A 213 13.84 9.45 -0.70
C HIS A 213 13.35 9.59 0.75
N SER A 214 13.75 10.65 1.46
CA SER A 214 13.35 10.86 2.88
C SER A 214 11.84 11.03 3.09
N HIS A 215 11.07 11.33 2.06
CA HIS A 215 9.62 11.46 2.01
C HIS A 215 8.92 10.23 1.39
N VAL A 216 9.67 9.15 1.14
CA VAL A 216 9.16 7.94 0.48
C VAL A 216 8.95 6.82 1.50
N PHE A 217 7.74 6.26 1.51
CA PHE A 217 7.42 5.01 2.18
C PHE A 217 7.50 3.86 1.17
N LEU A 218 8.31 2.86 1.46
CA LEU A 218 8.30 1.60 0.70
C LEU A 218 7.36 0.63 1.42
N MET A 219 6.24 0.29 0.80
CA MET A 219 5.24 -0.58 1.37
C MET A 219 5.35 -2.00 0.79
N ARG A 220 5.36 -3.00 1.66
CA ARG A 220 5.37 -4.42 1.29
C ARG A 220 4.35 -5.20 2.10
N THR A 221 4.02 -6.39 1.65
CA THR A 221 3.14 -7.32 2.38
C THR A 221 3.66 -8.75 2.28
N LEU A 222 3.36 -9.57 3.29
CA LEU A 222 3.61 -11.01 3.28
C LEU A 222 2.38 -11.80 2.82
N SER A 223 1.28 -11.12 2.43
CA SER A 223 0.01 -11.78 2.11
C SER A 223 -0.05 -12.35 0.69
N LYS A 224 0.94 -12.11 -0.17
CA LYS A 224 0.91 -12.48 -1.59
C LYS A 224 1.93 -13.55 -1.99
N PHE A 225 2.81 -13.96 -1.10
CA PHE A 225 3.88 -14.94 -1.38
C PHE A 225 4.21 -15.81 -0.16
#